data_6fdb1b3bf8333ac4fd20cf0d7b0e6c2a
#
_entry.id   6fdb1b3bf8333ac4fd20cf0d7b0e6c2a
#
_cell.length_a   1.000
_cell.length_b   1.000
_cell.length_c   1.000
_cell.angle_alpha   90.00
_cell.angle_beta   90.00
_cell.angle_gamma   90.00
#
_symmetry.space_group_name_H-M   'P 1'
#
loop_
_entity.id
_entity.type
_entity.pdbx_description
1 polymer ?
#
loop_
_entity_poly.entity_id
_entity_poly.type
_entity_poly.pdbx_seq_one_letter_code
_entity_poly.pdbx_strand_id
1 'polypeptide(L)'
;MSTIPLSQAPERSRFSPLHSRLVALLLLALALPAHALSTDSDQPLDVRAQYNKSTFGTQNVTLFQGNVRMVQGSLKATGDEARIWEIDTGDADASARRLVLTGKPAQLEQLMDNDGGKLTARALTIDYRSDTGLAELTGDVVVVQEGRSEFRGPHMTYNTNTGAMEGGSQAPGSEVHMTFKPKPKLAKKAATDANP
;
A
#
# COMPACT_ATOMS: atom_id res chain seq x y z
N MET A 1 -62.23 54.68 -15.85
CA MET A 1 -61.03 55.55 -15.77
C MET A 1 -60.31 55.14 -14.52
N SER A 2 -59.29 54.31 -14.64
CA SER A 2 -58.43 53.98 -13.50
C SER A 2 -57.08 53.61 -14.06
N THR A 3 -56.10 54.43 -13.78
CA THR A 3 -54.70 54.31 -14.14
C THR A 3 -54.00 53.37 -13.17
N ILE A 4 -53.28 52.39 -13.70
CA ILE A 4 -52.43 51.42 -12.96
C ILE A 4 -51.00 52.02 -12.89
N PRO A 5 -50.31 52.03 -11.72
CA PRO A 5 -48.92 52.42 -11.65
C PRO A 5 -47.99 51.20 -11.91
N LEU A 6 -46.90 51.43 -12.61
CA LEU A 6 -45.82 50.50 -12.91
C LEU A 6 -45.16 49.99 -11.65
N SER A 7 -45.03 48.68 -11.57
CA SER A 7 -44.17 47.97 -10.60
C SER A 7 -42.72 48.00 -11.05
N GLN A 8 -41.84 48.48 -10.17
CA GLN A 8 -40.41 48.42 -10.33
C GLN A 8 -39.89 47.00 -10.07
N ALA A 9 -39.09 46.46 -10.97
CA ALA A 9 -38.41 45.20 -10.83
C ALA A 9 -37.15 45.37 -9.93
N PRO A 10 -36.80 44.40 -9.05
CA PRO A 10 -35.58 44.44 -8.27
C PRO A 10 -34.35 44.10 -9.13
N GLU A 11 -33.32 44.91 -9.00
CA GLU A 11 -31.97 44.66 -9.56
C GLU A 11 -31.41 43.32 -9.06
N ARG A 12 -31.12 42.43 -10.00
CA ARG A 12 -30.39 41.18 -9.74
C ARG A 12 -28.89 41.46 -9.67
N SER A 13 -28.37 41.47 -8.47
CA SER A 13 -26.93 41.43 -8.19
C SER A 13 -26.32 40.18 -8.89
N ARG A 14 -25.49 40.45 -9.91
CA ARG A 14 -24.72 39.39 -10.62
C ARG A 14 -23.48 39.10 -9.79
N PHE A 15 -23.60 38.15 -8.86
CA PHE A 15 -22.42 37.48 -8.30
C PHE A 15 -21.87 36.49 -9.31
N SER A 16 -20.68 36.77 -9.81
CA SER A 16 -19.96 35.92 -10.78
C SER A 16 -19.56 34.59 -10.14
N PRO A 17 -19.93 33.42 -10.70
CA PRO A 17 -19.61 32.12 -10.12
C PRO A 17 -18.16 31.63 -10.38
N LEU A 18 -17.29 32.52 -10.88
CA LEU A 18 -15.93 32.16 -11.28
C LEU A 18 -14.97 31.91 -10.10
N HIS A 19 -15.20 32.53 -8.95
CA HIS A 19 -14.31 32.39 -7.78
C HIS A 19 -14.58 31.13 -6.94
N SER A 20 -15.77 30.56 -7.04
CA SER A 20 -16.13 29.33 -6.28
C SER A 20 -15.53 28.05 -6.86
N ARG A 21 -15.15 28.04 -8.15
CA ARG A 21 -14.60 26.85 -8.81
C ARG A 21 -13.07 26.70 -8.62
N LEU A 22 -12.38 27.79 -8.29
CA LEU A 22 -10.93 27.77 -8.06
C LEU A 22 -10.55 27.26 -6.66
N VAL A 23 -11.40 27.46 -5.66
CA VAL A 23 -11.15 26.99 -4.29
C VAL A 23 -11.41 25.51 -4.13
N ALA A 24 -12.34 24.92 -4.90
CA ALA A 24 -12.64 23.50 -4.88
C ALA A 24 -11.54 22.62 -5.54
N LEU A 25 -10.73 23.20 -6.44
CA LEU A 25 -9.66 22.46 -7.14
C LEU A 25 -8.36 22.38 -6.32
N LEU A 26 -8.19 23.21 -5.29
CA LEU A 26 -6.96 23.28 -4.50
C LEU A 26 -6.93 22.29 -3.31
N LEU A 27 -8.06 21.68 -2.95
CA LEU A 27 -8.17 20.76 -1.82
C LEU A 27 -8.08 19.27 -2.21
N LEU A 28 -8.02 18.94 -3.52
CA LEU A 28 -7.96 17.57 -4.01
C LEU A 28 -6.53 17.06 -4.26
N ALA A 29 -5.49 17.83 -3.95
CA ALA A 29 -4.11 17.53 -4.33
C ALA A 29 -3.26 16.91 -3.22
N LEU A 30 -3.81 16.41 -2.10
CA LEU A 30 -3.01 16.03 -0.91
C LEU A 30 -3.17 14.58 -0.41
N ALA A 31 -3.79 13.70 -1.17
CA ALA A 31 -3.81 12.27 -0.84
C ALA A 31 -3.18 11.47 -1.98
N LEU A 32 -1.85 11.56 -2.13
CA LEU A 32 -1.13 10.57 -2.93
C LEU A 32 -1.07 9.28 -2.10
N PRO A 33 -1.73 8.19 -2.52
CA PRO A 33 -1.56 6.90 -1.87
C PRO A 33 -0.10 6.48 -2.02
N ALA A 34 0.54 6.08 -0.92
CA ALA A 34 1.86 5.45 -0.95
C ALA A 34 1.65 4.02 -1.45
N HIS A 35 1.85 3.80 -2.73
CA HIS A 35 1.86 2.45 -3.33
C HIS A 35 3.25 1.81 -3.15
N ALA A 36 3.30 0.48 -3.08
CA ALA A 36 4.52 -0.27 -3.35
C ALA A 36 5.07 0.13 -4.73
N LEU A 37 6.38 -0.02 -4.96
CA LEU A 37 6.96 0.38 -6.23
C LEU A 37 6.22 -0.34 -7.37
N SER A 38 5.46 0.42 -8.15
CA SER A 38 4.51 -0.12 -9.16
C SER A 38 5.19 -0.96 -10.25
N THR A 39 6.50 -0.74 -10.44
CA THR A 39 7.31 -1.48 -11.42
C THR A 39 7.81 -2.83 -10.93
N ASP A 40 7.70 -3.14 -9.63
CA ASP A 40 8.21 -4.41 -9.09
C ASP A 40 7.44 -5.61 -9.62
N SER A 41 6.11 -5.49 -9.82
CA SER A 41 5.27 -6.56 -10.36
C SER A 41 5.65 -7.00 -11.77
N ASP A 42 6.25 -6.10 -12.55
CA ASP A 42 6.68 -6.34 -13.93
C ASP A 42 8.05 -7.02 -14.00
N GLN A 43 8.75 -7.15 -12.86
CA GLN A 43 10.05 -7.78 -12.80
C GLN A 43 9.92 -9.30 -12.60
N PRO A 44 10.87 -10.09 -13.12
CA PRO A 44 10.92 -11.52 -12.85
C PRO A 44 11.03 -11.80 -11.33
N LEU A 45 10.28 -12.80 -10.85
CA LEU A 45 10.43 -13.34 -9.50
C LEU A 45 11.56 -14.39 -9.49
N ASP A 46 12.70 -14.06 -8.87
CA ASP A 46 13.80 -15.00 -8.59
C ASP A 46 13.58 -15.63 -7.21
N VAL A 47 13.64 -16.98 -7.14
CA VAL A 47 13.49 -17.73 -5.89
C VAL A 47 14.66 -18.67 -5.73
N ARG A 48 15.32 -18.61 -4.57
CA ARG A 48 16.41 -19.51 -4.16
C ARG A 48 16.07 -20.20 -2.86
N ALA A 49 16.35 -21.52 -2.80
CA ALA A 49 16.11 -22.36 -1.65
C ALA A 49 17.08 -23.54 -1.66
N GLN A 50 17.13 -24.31 -0.56
CA GLN A 50 17.91 -25.56 -0.52
C GLN A 50 17.23 -26.70 -1.27
N TYR A 51 15.89 -26.71 -1.30
CA TYR A 51 15.09 -27.73 -1.94
C TYR A 51 13.87 -27.14 -2.63
N ASN A 52 13.49 -27.70 -3.77
CA ASN A 52 12.19 -27.39 -4.40
C ASN A 52 11.50 -28.64 -4.90
N LYS A 53 10.17 -28.60 -4.91
CA LYS A 53 9.29 -29.61 -5.51
C LYS A 53 8.15 -28.91 -6.23
N SER A 54 7.99 -29.18 -7.51
CA SER A 54 6.86 -28.69 -8.30
C SER A 54 5.90 -29.83 -8.61
N THR A 55 4.61 -29.56 -8.54
CA THR A 55 3.52 -30.43 -8.94
C THR A 55 2.71 -29.73 -10.01
N PHE A 56 2.59 -30.37 -11.15
CA PHE A 56 1.83 -29.88 -12.31
C PHE A 56 0.60 -30.76 -12.51
N GLY A 57 -0.52 -30.17 -12.87
CA GLY A 57 -1.78 -30.87 -13.09
C GLY A 57 -2.97 -30.06 -12.61
N THR A 58 -3.86 -30.67 -11.81
CA THR A 58 -5.07 -30.00 -11.30
C THR A 58 -4.76 -28.81 -10.38
N GLN A 59 -3.59 -28.80 -9.73
CA GLN A 59 -3.08 -27.68 -8.97
C GLN A 59 -1.61 -27.49 -9.30
N ASN A 60 -1.28 -26.39 -9.95
CA ASN A 60 0.10 -26.02 -10.22
C ASN A 60 0.67 -25.36 -8.97
N VAL A 61 1.49 -26.10 -8.22
CA VAL A 61 2.12 -25.60 -7.00
C VAL A 61 3.61 -25.93 -6.98
N THR A 62 4.42 -24.94 -6.64
CA THR A 62 5.84 -25.13 -6.36
C THR A 62 6.12 -24.86 -4.89
N LEU A 63 6.70 -25.84 -4.21
CA LEU A 63 7.20 -25.76 -2.85
C LEU A 63 8.70 -25.47 -2.88
N PHE A 64 9.15 -24.53 -2.05
CA PHE A 64 10.55 -24.22 -1.78
C PHE A 64 10.81 -24.38 -0.28
N GLN A 65 11.90 -25.02 0.11
CA GLN A 65 12.25 -25.26 1.52
C GLN A 65 13.73 -25.00 1.80
N GLY A 66 13.99 -24.44 2.97
CA GLY A 66 15.31 -24.18 3.52
C GLY A 66 15.96 -22.90 2.98
N ASN A 67 16.15 -21.90 3.86
CA ASN A 67 16.77 -20.60 3.54
C ASN A 67 16.19 -19.96 2.29
N VAL A 68 14.86 -19.93 2.19
CA VAL A 68 14.17 -19.35 1.06
C VAL A 68 14.50 -17.86 0.95
N ARG A 69 14.88 -17.43 -0.25
CA ARG A 69 15.12 -16.03 -0.61
C ARG A 69 14.40 -15.75 -1.92
N MET A 70 13.66 -14.65 -1.95
CA MET A 70 12.89 -14.21 -3.09
C MET A 70 13.22 -12.77 -3.40
N VAL A 71 13.33 -12.45 -4.68
CA VAL A 71 13.59 -11.08 -5.17
C VAL A 71 12.70 -10.83 -6.37
N GLN A 72 11.99 -9.69 -6.36
CA GLN A 72 11.22 -9.19 -7.49
C GLN A 72 11.34 -7.66 -7.51
N GLY A 73 12.15 -7.12 -8.41
CA GLY A 73 12.47 -5.70 -8.39
C GLY A 73 13.10 -5.26 -7.06
N SER A 74 12.49 -4.31 -6.37
CA SER A 74 12.93 -3.84 -5.05
C SER A 74 12.47 -4.75 -3.90
N LEU A 75 11.44 -5.59 -4.15
CA LEU A 75 10.92 -6.53 -3.18
C LEU A 75 11.93 -7.63 -2.89
N LYS A 76 12.24 -7.84 -1.62
CA LYS A 76 13.03 -8.97 -1.13
C LYS A 76 12.29 -9.63 0.01
N ALA A 77 12.23 -10.96 -0.02
CA ALA A 77 11.61 -11.74 1.05
C ALA A 77 12.48 -12.94 1.44
N THR A 78 12.44 -13.31 2.71
CA THR A 78 13.18 -14.45 3.26
C THR A 78 12.31 -15.25 4.24
N GLY A 79 12.50 -16.57 4.27
CA GLY A 79 11.77 -17.46 5.17
C GLY A 79 12.34 -18.87 5.17
N ASP A 80 11.64 -19.77 5.85
CA ASP A 80 12.01 -21.18 5.95
C ASP A 80 11.39 -22.01 4.82
N GLU A 81 10.14 -21.66 4.44
CA GLU A 81 9.39 -22.35 3.38
C GLU A 81 8.57 -21.33 2.57
N ALA A 82 8.47 -21.52 1.26
CA ALA A 82 7.54 -20.81 0.39
C ALA A 82 6.75 -21.79 -0.47
N ARG A 83 5.47 -21.49 -0.66
CA ARG A 83 4.60 -22.16 -1.63
C ARG A 83 4.04 -21.15 -2.60
N ILE A 84 4.16 -21.47 -3.88
CA ILE A 84 3.65 -20.62 -4.96
C ILE A 84 2.67 -21.42 -5.77
N TRP A 85 1.42 -20.96 -5.84
CA TRP A 85 0.37 -21.48 -6.71
C TRP A 85 0.18 -20.55 -7.89
N GLU A 86 0.04 -21.12 -9.06
CA GLU A 86 -0.49 -20.39 -10.21
C GLU A 86 -2.01 -20.42 -10.13
N ILE A 87 -2.64 -19.26 -10.24
CA ILE A 87 -4.08 -19.07 -10.20
C ILE A 87 -4.56 -19.00 -11.64
N ASP A 88 -5.51 -19.87 -12.01
CA ASP A 88 -6.19 -19.77 -13.29
C ASP A 88 -7.19 -18.60 -13.22
N THR A 89 -6.93 -17.57 -14.01
CA THR A 89 -7.78 -16.37 -14.09
C THR A 89 -8.84 -16.48 -15.17
N GLY A 90 -8.80 -17.57 -15.97
CA GLY A 90 -9.63 -17.72 -17.15
C GLY A 90 -9.19 -16.85 -18.34
N ASP A 91 -8.15 -16.05 -18.20
CA ASP A 91 -7.51 -15.24 -19.24
C ASP A 91 -6.11 -15.79 -19.52
N ALA A 92 -5.86 -16.20 -20.76
CA ALA A 92 -4.59 -16.82 -21.17
C ALA A 92 -3.38 -15.85 -21.05
N ASP A 93 -3.64 -14.55 -21.10
CA ASP A 93 -2.60 -13.51 -21.03
C ASP A 93 -2.38 -12.99 -19.59
N ALA A 94 -3.26 -13.37 -18.64
CA ALA A 94 -3.18 -12.95 -17.25
C ALA A 94 -2.63 -14.07 -16.35
N SER A 95 -1.44 -13.87 -15.78
CA SER A 95 -0.87 -14.78 -14.78
C SER A 95 -1.08 -14.22 -13.38
N ALA A 96 -1.85 -14.92 -12.55
CA ALA A 96 -1.98 -14.61 -11.14
C ALA A 96 -1.32 -15.68 -10.27
N ARG A 97 -0.85 -15.29 -9.11
CA ARG A 97 -0.17 -16.19 -8.17
C ARG A 97 -0.63 -15.93 -6.74
N ARG A 98 -0.76 -17.01 -5.99
CA ARG A 98 -0.76 -16.97 -4.53
C ARG A 98 0.58 -17.42 -4.02
N LEU A 99 1.16 -16.69 -3.12
CA LEU A 99 2.43 -16.95 -2.49
C LEU A 99 2.25 -16.99 -0.98
N VAL A 100 2.62 -18.11 -0.35
CA VAL A 100 2.66 -18.23 1.11
C VAL A 100 4.10 -18.44 1.54
N LEU A 101 4.62 -17.49 2.31
CA LEU A 101 5.96 -17.55 2.90
C LEU A 101 5.83 -17.74 4.41
N THR A 102 6.50 -18.74 4.95
CA THR A 102 6.55 -19.01 6.39
C THR A 102 7.98 -18.95 6.90
N GLY A 103 8.14 -18.56 8.16
CA GLY A 103 9.46 -18.47 8.80
C GLY A 103 9.38 -18.16 10.28
N LYS A 104 10.55 -18.05 10.94
CA LYS A 104 10.68 -17.72 12.37
C LYS A 104 11.61 -16.52 12.63
N PRO A 105 11.25 -15.32 12.14
CA PRO A 105 10.09 -14.97 11.31
C PRO A 105 10.37 -15.08 9.79
N ALA A 106 9.31 -15.10 8.99
CA ALA A 106 9.35 -14.66 7.61
C ALA A 106 9.52 -13.13 7.57
N GLN A 107 10.30 -12.62 6.62
CA GLN A 107 10.62 -11.20 6.48
C GLN A 107 10.42 -10.74 5.05
N LEU A 108 10.04 -9.47 4.90
CA LEU A 108 9.86 -8.79 3.62
C LEU A 108 10.39 -7.37 3.73
N GLU A 109 11.08 -6.90 2.69
CA GLU A 109 11.41 -5.48 2.50
C GLU A 109 11.07 -5.07 1.07
N GLN A 110 10.62 -3.82 0.90
CA GLN A 110 10.27 -3.24 -0.39
C GLN A 110 10.44 -1.74 -0.36
N LEU A 111 10.83 -1.14 -1.48
CA LEU A 111 10.78 0.30 -1.66
C LEU A 111 9.35 0.74 -1.97
N MET A 112 9.00 1.92 -1.49
CA MET A 112 7.69 2.53 -1.71
C MET A 112 7.81 3.64 -2.74
N ASP A 113 6.78 3.83 -3.57
CA ASP A 113 6.70 4.93 -4.52
C ASP A 113 6.69 6.30 -3.81
N ASN A 114 6.99 7.37 -4.57
CA ASN A 114 6.84 8.76 -4.13
C ASN A 114 7.59 9.10 -2.82
N ASP A 115 8.85 8.72 -2.71
CA ASP A 115 9.68 8.94 -1.51
C ASP A 115 9.05 8.33 -0.24
N GLY A 116 8.25 7.27 -0.41
CA GLY A 116 7.61 6.54 0.67
C GLY A 116 8.60 5.82 1.60
N GLY A 117 9.90 5.84 1.28
CA GLY A 117 10.95 5.15 2.01
C GLY A 117 10.90 3.65 1.81
N LYS A 118 11.45 2.91 2.75
CA LYS A 118 11.44 1.45 2.75
C LYS A 118 10.34 0.93 3.68
N LEU A 119 9.57 -0.03 3.19
CA LEU A 119 8.69 -0.86 3.98
C LEU A 119 9.45 -2.13 4.39
N THR A 120 9.37 -2.49 5.67
CA THR A 120 9.82 -3.78 6.17
C THR A 120 8.68 -4.44 6.92
N ALA A 121 8.49 -5.73 6.70
CA ALA A 121 7.49 -6.52 7.40
C ALA A 121 8.11 -7.81 7.93
N ARG A 122 7.61 -8.29 9.08
CA ARG A 122 7.91 -9.62 9.60
C ARG A 122 6.67 -10.24 10.22
N ALA A 123 6.51 -11.55 10.05
CA ALA A 123 5.42 -12.35 10.58
C ALA A 123 5.83 -13.82 10.63
N LEU A 124 5.04 -14.69 11.24
CA LEU A 124 5.23 -16.15 11.09
C LEU A 124 4.80 -16.61 9.71
N THR A 125 3.76 -15.99 9.14
CA THR A 125 3.23 -16.28 7.81
C THR A 125 2.91 -14.99 7.07
N ILE A 126 3.29 -14.93 5.81
CA ILE A 126 2.92 -13.89 4.85
C ILE A 126 2.25 -14.59 3.67
N ASP A 127 0.96 -14.31 3.44
CA ASP A 127 0.15 -14.84 2.34
C ASP A 127 -0.20 -13.71 1.40
N TYR A 128 0.24 -13.77 0.16
CA TYR A 128 0.02 -12.74 -0.85
C TYR A 128 -0.70 -13.30 -2.07
N ARG A 129 -1.69 -12.58 -2.55
CA ARG A 129 -2.44 -12.88 -3.77
C ARG A 129 -2.28 -11.74 -4.77
N SER A 130 -1.66 -12.03 -5.90
CA SER A 130 -1.41 -11.01 -6.92
C SER A 130 -2.67 -10.60 -7.70
N ASP A 131 -3.69 -11.47 -7.80
CA ASP A 131 -4.97 -11.18 -8.45
C ASP A 131 -5.78 -10.09 -7.72
N THR A 132 -5.71 -10.08 -6.40
CA THR A 132 -6.42 -9.12 -5.55
C THR A 132 -5.53 -8.03 -4.98
N GLY A 133 -4.22 -8.19 -5.06
CA GLY A 133 -3.23 -7.35 -4.39
C GLY A 133 -3.25 -7.49 -2.86
N LEU A 134 -3.91 -8.53 -2.31
CA LEU A 134 -4.07 -8.68 -0.88
C LEU A 134 -2.89 -9.45 -0.28
N ALA A 135 -2.26 -8.83 0.72
CA ALA A 135 -1.28 -9.47 1.60
C ALA A 135 -1.88 -9.64 3.00
N GLU A 136 -1.81 -10.86 3.53
CA GLU A 136 -2.22 -11.21 4.89
C GLU A 136 -1.01 -11.66 5.69
N LEU A 137 -0.75 -11.00 6.81
CA LEU A 137 0.35 -11.27 7.71
C LEU A 137 -0.20 -11.81 9.03
N THR A 138 0.33 -12.93 9.50
CA THR A 138 -0.16 -13.59 10.72
C THR A 138 0.99 -14.02 11.62
N GLY A 139 0.83 -13.81 12.92
CA GLY A 139 1.74 -14.21 13.99
C GLY A 139 2.90 -13.24 14.17
N ASP A 140 2.94 -12.57 15.33
CA ASP A 140 3.98 -11.61 15.75
C ASP A 140 4.30 -10.55 14.67
N VAL A 141 3.24 -10.00 14.07
CA VAL A 141 3.35 -9.08 12.95
C VAL A 141 3.99 -7.77 13.39
N VAL A 142 5.05 -7.37 12.69
CA VAL A 142 5.63 -6.02 12.78
C VAL A 142 5.82 -5.49 11.38
N VAL A 143 5.23 -4.32 11.10
CA VAL A 143 5.41 -3.60 9.83
C VAL A 143 5.93 -2.21 10.12
N VAL A 144 7.03 -1.85 9.48
CA VAL A 144 7.66 -0.53 9.64
C VAL A 144 7.76 0.12 8.28
N GLN A 145 7.16 1.30 8.15
CA GLN A 145 7.41 2.21 7.04
C GLN A 145 8.41 3.26 7.52
N GLU A 146 9.57 3.26 6.90
CA GLU A 146 10.68 4.14 7.28
C GLU A 146 10.26 5.61 7.31
N GLY A 147 10.58 6.28 8.43
CA GLY A 147 10.24 7.70 8.61
C GLY A 147 8.77 8.02 8.85
N ARG A 148 7.84 7.05 8.82
CA ARG A 148 6.39 7.29 8.89
C ARG A 148 5.71 6.59 10.06
N SER A 149 5.70 5.27 10.08
CA SER A 149 4.89 4.53 11.05
C SER A 149 5.45 3.15 11.33
N GLU A 150 5.06 2.60 12.47
CA GLU A 150 5.29 1.23 12.87
C GLU A 150 3.97 0.64 13.39
N PHE A 151 3.66 -0.58 12.92
CA PHE A 151 2.54 -1.40 13.37
C PHE A 151 3.06 -2.65 14.07
N ARG A 152 2.39 -3.05 15.15
CA ARG A 152 2.58 -4.34 15.84
C ARG A 152 1.24 -4.94 16.19
N GLY A 153 1.08 -6.25 15.97
CA GLY A 153 -0.15 -6.96 16.32
C GLY A 153 -0.10 -8.43 15.90
N PRO A 154 -1.14 -9.20 16.22
CA PRO A 154 -1.19 -10.62 15.88
C PRO A 154 -1.48 -10.89 14.39
N HIS A 155 -2.12 -9.93 13.73
CA HIS A 155 -2.60 -10.06 12.36
C HIS A 155 -2.67 -8.70 11.67
N MET A 156 -2.42 -8.67 10.35
CA MET A 156 -2.61 -7.51 9.50
C MET A 156 -2.98 -7.95 8.08
N THR A 157 -3.90 -7.23 7.44
CA THR A 157 -4.11 -7.26 6.00
C THR A 157 -3.65 -5.95 5.37
N TYR A 158 -3.07 -6.05 4.19
CA TYR A 158 -2.65 -4.90 3.40
C TYR A 158 -3.01 -5.14 1.92
N ASN A 159 -3.69 -4.17 1.31
CA ASN A 159 -4.00 -4.22 -0.11
C ASN A 159 -3.01 -3.34 -0.87
N THR A 160 -2.16 -3.95 -1.69
CA THR A 160 -1.11 -3.26 -2.46
C THR A 160 -1.66 -2.33 -3.54
N ASN A 161 -2.88 -2.61 -4.05
CA ASN A 161 -3.52 -1.82 -5.11
C ASN A 161 -4.14 -0.53 -4.58
N THR A 162 -4.67 -0.56 -3.34
CA THR A 162 -5.39 0.56 -2.74
C THR A 162 -4.63 1.25 -1.62
N GLY A 163 -3.58 0.59 -1.07
CA GLY A 163 -2.87 1.05 0.12
C GLY A 163 -3.66 0.87 1.43
N ALA A 164 -4.83 0.22 1.37
CA ALA A 164 -5.65 -0.02 2.55
C ALA A 164 -4.98 -1.02 3.49
N MET A 165 -5.02 -0.74 4.78
CA MET A 165 -4.45 -1.57 5.85
C MET A 165 -5.47 -1.76 6.96
N GLU A 166 -5.61 -3.00 7.42
CA GLU A 166 -6.41 -3.37 8.58
C GLU A 166 -5.58 -4.27 9.50
N GLY A 167 -5.62 -4.01 10.81
CA GLY A 167 -4.82 -4.76 11.78
C GLY A 167 -5.61 -5.19 13.00
N GLY A 168 -5.23 -6.34 13.56
CA GLY A 168 -5.87 -6.94 14.73
C GLY A 168 -7.14 -7.71 14.39
N SER A 169 -7.98 -7.90 15.40
CA SER A 169 -9.32 -8.48 15.27
C SER A 169 -10.28 -7.80 16.22
N GLN A 170 -11.59 -7.90 15.94
CA GLN A 170 -12.62 -7.38 16.84
C GLN A 170 -12.88 -8.31 18.06
N ALA A 171 -12.13 -9.40 18.18
CA ALA A 171 -12.25 -10.32 19.30
C ALA A 171 -11.75 -9.68 20.61
N PRO A 172 -12.38 -9.98 21.76
CA PRO A 172 -11.89 -9.53 23.07
C PRO A 172 -10.45 -9.94 23.32
N GLY A 173 -9.60 -9.02 23.79
CA GLY A 173 -8.18 -9.25 24.07
C GLY A 173 -7.25 -9.12 22.85
N SER A 174 -7.78 -8.81 21.66
CA SER A 174 -6.94 -8.40 20.54
C SER A 174 -6.39 -7.00 20.77
N GLU A 175 -5.08 -6.83 20.71
CA GLU A 175 -4.41 -5.54 20.83
C GLU A 175 -3.54 -5.29 19.61
N VAL A 176 -3.61 -4.07 19.11
CA VAL A 176 -2.69 -3.56 18.06
C VAL A 176 -1.99 -2.32 18.60
N HIS A 177 -0.73 -2.17 18.26
CA HIS A 177 0.05 -0.99 18.61
C HIS A 177 0.51 -0.30 17.32
N MET A 178 0.16 0.97 17.15
CA MET A 178 0.62 1.81 16.06
C MET A 178 1.36 3.03 16.58
N THR A 179 2.52 3.29 15.99
CA THR A 179 3.31 4.50 16.25
C THR A 179 3.42 5.31 14.97
N PHE A 180 3.05 6.59 15.03
CA PHE A 180 3.20 7.53 13.93
C PHE A 180 4.34 8.51 14.26
N LYS A 181 5.30 8.63 13.33
CA LYS A 181 6.40 9.58 13.47
C LYS A 181 5.98 10.94 12.93
N PRO A 182 6.28 12.06 13.62
CA PRO A 182 6.05 13.40 13.08
C PRO A 182 6.81 13.60 11.77
N LYS A 183 6.18 14.27 10.80
CA LYS A 183 6.91 14.68 9.58
C LYS A 183 8.07 15.60 9.98
N PRO A 184 9.29 15.44 9.39
CA PRO A 184 10.38 16.39 9.61
C PRO A 184 9.89 17.79 9.25
N LYS A 185 10.04 18.75 10.17
CA LYS A 185 9.83 20.14 9.84
C LYS A 185 10.89 20.54 8.82
N LEU A 186 10.48 20.94 7.62
CA LEU A 186 11.38 21.58 6.67
C LEU A 186 12.06 22.74 7.41
N ALA A 187 13.38 22.67 7.54
CA ALA A 187 14.15 23.77 8.10
C ALA A 187 13.84 25.02 7.25
N LYS A 188 13.23 26.04 7.86
CA LYS A 188 12.95 27.31 7.21
C LYS A 188 14.31 27.85 6.78
N LYS A 189 14.58 27.83 5.46
CA LYS A 189 15.81 28.38 4.88
C LYS A 189 15.91 29.83 5.39
N ALA A 190 16.89 30.08 6.24
CA ALA A 190 17.16 31.43 6.72
C ALA A 190 17.41 32.30 5.48
N ALA A 191 16.52 33.29 5.29
CA ALA A 191 16.75 34.33 4.31
C ALA A 191 18.00 35.08 4.80
N THR A 192 19.11 34.84 4.12
CA THR A 192 20.29 35.69 4.27
C THR A 192 19.94 37.02 3.63
N ASP A 193 19.55 38.01 4.45
CA ASP A 193 19.53 39.38 4.05
C ASP A 193 20.98 39.81 3.70
N ALA A 194 21.28 39.77 2.42
CA ALA A 194 22.39 40.51 1.86
C ALA A 194 21.87 41.93 1.63
N ASN A 195 22.19 42.83 2.54
CA ASN A 195 22.07 44.26 2.31
C ASN A 195 23.43 44.76 1.83
N PRO A 196 23.45 45.57 0.76
CA PRO A 196 24.67 46.13 0.16
C PRO A 196 25.34 47.20 1.03
#